data_59475c6df8c5f058671f2f05783c39b0
#
_entry.id   59475c6df8c5f058671f2f05783c39b0
#
_cell.length_a   1.000
_cell.length_b   1.000
_cell.length_c   1.000
_cell.angle_alpha   90.00
_cell.angle_beta   90.00
_cell.angle_gamma   90.00
#
_symmetry.space_group_name_H-M   'P 1'
#
loop_
_entity.id
_entity.type
_entity.pdbx_description
1 polymer ?
#
loop_
_entity_poly.entity_id
_entity_poly.type
_entity_poly.pdbx_seq_one_letter_code
_entity_poly.pdbx_strand_id
1 'polypeptide(L)'
;MANKRYLRCVDLPGTIDQAFAYHDRPGALMRLIPPWESVTILRSDNSLQPGSEVELKTKLGPLSIRWLARHELYHPPRLFSDIQVSGPFAYWHHAHRFETGADPESSRMCDTVDYRLPGGAIGAVLGAGKALRTLDAMFAYRHRTTRDDLQMFVDHDREPLRIAVSGSTGLVGSCFNNVASLLGHDIVRLLRGQPTSDDASAADAAIYPWSDSFDPESFAGTDAVVHLAGKPIADKRWTPEIKQQIIDSRVTQTRALCEHLAAMQTPPKVLICASAIGIYGDRGDEILSEESEIGEGFLADVGRQWEAACKPAEEAGIRVVNLRIGLALSPQGGALQQLLLPAKLGVNGPVSHGKQWWSWVALDDVIGAIYHAIKTPTLRGPVNVVAPNSVTCGQFARDLGRVLHRPAFIPAPAPILRLALGEMADALLLASTHVVPGKLQASGYRFRFEDLTTCLRHLLGK
;
A
#
# COMPACT_ATOMS: atom_id res chain seq x y z
N MET A 1 -5.36 -0.79 -41.90
CA MET A 1 -4.60 -1.81 -41.14
C MET A 1 -5.53 -2.53 -40.21
N ALA A 2 -5.32 -3.85 -40.01
CA ALA A 2 -6.10 -4.63 -39.08
C ALA A 2 -5.74 -4.25 -37.61
N ASN A 3 -6.71 -4.32 -36.70
CA ASN A 3 -6.48 -4.19 -35.28
C ASN A 3 -5.66 -5.39 -34.80
N LYS A 4 -4.80 -5.16 -33.83
CA LYS A 4 -4.10 -6.23 -33.09
C LYS A 4 -4.93 -6.61 -31.88
N ARG A 5 -4.88 -7.89 -31.51
CA ARG A 5 -5.54 -8.40 -30.31
C ARG A 5 -4.50 -8.84 -29.28
N TYR A 6 -4.68 -8.38 -28.06
CA TYR A 6 -4.02 -8.87 -26.86
C TYR A 6 -5.07 -9.59 -26.01
N LEU A 7 -4.71 -10.75 -25.48
CA LEU A 7 -5.56 -11.55 -24.59
C LEU A 7 -4.72 -12.05 -23.43
N ARG A 8 -5.23 -11.89 -22.25
CA ARG A 8 -4.65 -12.49 -21.02
C ARG A 8 -5.75 -12.88 -20.07
N CYS A 9 -5.63 -14.09 -19.49
CA CYS A 9 -6.58 -14.62 -18.51
C CYS A 9 -5.87 -14.92 -17.19
N VAL A 10 -6.64 -14.94 -16.11
CA VAL A 10 -6.21 -15.33 -14.77
C VAL A 10 -7.34 -16.07 -14.07
N ASP A 11 -6.98 -17.13 -13.34
CA ASP A 11 -7.88 -17.78 -12.40
C ASP A 11 -7.83 -17.03 -11.07
N LEU A 12 -9.00 -16.70 -10.52
CA LEU A 12 -9.18 -15.89 -9.34
C LEU A 12 -9.85 -16.72 -8.23
N PRO A 13 -9.43 -16.56 -6.98
CA PRO A 13 -10.18 -17.06 -5.84
C PRO A 13 -11.46 -16.25 -5.66
N GLY A 14 -12.50 -16.92 -5.15
CA GLY A 14 -13.81 -16.30 -4.97
C GLY A 14 -14.74 -16.43 -6.18
N THR A 15 -16.02 -16.24 -5.94
CA THR A 15 -17.07 -16.40 -6.94
C THR A 15 -16.98 -15.35 -8.04
N ILE A 16 -17.67 -15.60 -9.17
CA ILE A 16 -17.76 -14.65 -10.28
C ILE A 16 -18.34 -13.30 -9.83
N ASP A 17 -19.32 -13.31 -8.90
CA ASP A 17 -19.91 -12.09 -8.35
C ASP A 17 -18.90 -11.29 -7.53
N GLN A 18 -18.05 -11.94 -6.74
CA GLN A 18 -16.99 -11.29 -5.96
C GLN A 18 -15.92 -10.69 -6.87
N ALA A 19 -15.50 -11.42 -7.90
CA ALA A 19 -14.50 -10.93 -8.85
C ALA A 19 -15.04 -9.74 -9.67
N PHE A 20 -16.30 -9.78 -10.09
CA PHE A 20 -16.94 -8.66 -10.78
C PHE A 20 -17.11 -7.46 -9.86
N ALA A 21 -17.66 -7.66 -8.65
CA ALA A 21 -17.87 -6.60 -7.67
C ALA A 21 -16.58 -5.88 -7.28
N TYR A 22 -15.44 -6.60 -7.21
CA TYR A 22 -14.13 -5.99 -6.98
C TYR A 22 -13.80 -4.92 -8.04
N HIS A 23 -14.15 -5.14 -9.31
CA HIS A 23 -13.92 -4.19 -10.40
C HIS A 23 -14.98 -3.10 -10.49
N ASP A 24 -16.21 -3.39 -10.07
CA ASP A 24 -17.34 -2.46 -10.14
C ASP A 24 -17.32 -1.41 -9.02
N ARG A 25 -16.65 -1.71 -7.91
CA ARG A 25 -16.55 -0.77 -6.78
C ARG A 25 -15.63 0.41 -7.09
N PRO A 26 -15.99 1.62 -6.60
CA PRO A 26 -15.12 2.80 -6.71
C PRO A 26 -13.72 2.51 -6.15
N GLY A 27 -12.69 2.98 -6.87
CA GLY A 27 -11.29 2.77 -6.47
C GLY A 27 -10.59 1.60 -7.18
N ALA A 28 -11.32 0.69 -7.87
CA ALA A 28 -10.71 -0.42 -8.60
C ALA A 28 -9.66 0.05 -9.63
N LEU A 29 -9.99 1.06 -10.42
CA LEU A 29 -9.05 1.65 -11.36
C LEU A 29 -7.77 2.14 -10.66
N MET A 30 -7.91 2.89 -9.56
CA MET A 30 -6.77 3.41 -8.78
C MET A 30 -5.88 2.27 -8.27
N ARG A 31 -6.48 1.19 -7.74
CA ARG A 31 -5.77 0.01 -7.24
C ARG A 31 -5.01 -0.73 -8.34
N LEU A 32 -5.58 -0.76 -9.55
CA LEU A 32 -5.07 -1.52 -10.68
C LEU A 32 -4.16 -0.71 -11.62
N ILE A 33 -3.92 0.58 -11.35
CA ILE A 33 -2.85 1.35 -11.99
C ILE A 33 -1.51 0.86 -11.45
N PRO A 34 -0.61 0.33 -12.32
CA PRO A 34 0.70 -0.11 -11.85
C PRO A 34 1.49 1.02 -11.20
N PRO A 35 2.17 0.78 -10.06
CA PRO A 35 2.80 1.85 -9.27
C PRO A 35 4.04 2.48 -9.94
N TRP A 36 4.54 1.90 -11.03
CA TRP A 36 5.61 2.48 -11.85
C TRP A 36 5.09 3.39 -12.97
N GLU A 37 3.77 3.39 -13.20
CA GLU A 37 3.15 4.27 -14.21
C GLU A 37 2.84 5.64 -13.60
N SER A 38 3.14 6.68 -14.39
CA SER A 38 2.80 8.05 -14.01
C SER A 38 1.41 8.40 -14.55
N VAL A 39 0.37 7.90 -13.88
CA VAL A 39 -1.03 8.15 -14.24
C VAL A 39 -1.68 9.01 -13.17
N THR A 40 -2.43 10.03 -13.60
CA THR A 40 -3.28 10.84 -12.72
C THR A 40 -4.71 10.78 -13.26
N ILE A 41 -5.66 10.42 -12.41
CA ILE A 41 -7.09 10.51 -12.74
C ILE A 41 -7.49 11.99 -12.64
N LEU A 42 -7.92 12.57 -13.74
CA LEU A 42 -8.38 13.96 -13.81
C LEU A 42 -9.87 14.06 -13.50
N ARG A 43 -10.66 13.09 -14.00
CA ARG A 43 -12.10 12.94 -13.77
C ARG A 43 -12.47 11.47 -13.85
N SER A 44 -13.41 11.05 -13.04
CA SER A 44 -14.03 9.73 -13.12
C SER A 44 -15.47 9.82 -12.65
N ASP A 45 -16.37 9.19 -13.38
CA ASP A 45 -17.77 9.04 -12.95
C ASP A 45 -17.91 7.92 -11.91
N ASN A 46 -16.83 7.20 -11.58
CA ASN A 46 -16.78 6.09 -10.62
C ASN A 46 -17.85 5.01 -10.88
N SER A 47 -18.13 4.73 -12.14
CA SER A 47 -19.16 3.79 -12.58
C SER A 47 -18.67 3.05 -13.82
N LEU A 48 -19.08 1.76 -13.96
CA LEU A 48 -18.86 0.95 -15.16
C LEU A 48 -20.08 0.97 -16.10
N GLN A 49 -21.14 1.72 -15.78
CA GLN A 49 -22.34 1.82 -16.62
C GLN A 49 -22.01 2.40 -18.01
N PRO A 50 -22.73 1.96 -19.07
CA PRO A 50 -22.54 2.51 -20.40
C PRO A 50 -22.67 4.03 -20.42
N GLY A 51 -21.71 4.69 -21.08
CA GLY A 51 -21.63 6.15 -21.16
C GLY A 51 -20.81 6.82 -20.05
N SER A 52 -20.49 6.13 -18.96
CA SER A 52 -19.60 6.65 -17.90
C SER A 52 -18.19 6.88 -18.43
N GLU A 53 -17.55 7.96 -18.02
CA GLU A 53 -16.26 8.40 -18.53
C GLU A 53 -15.18 8.45 -17.44
N VAL A 54 -13.96 8.18 -17.88
CA VAL A 54 -12.74 8.37 -17.08
C VAL A 54 -11.73 9.15 -17.92
N GLU A 55 -11.26 10.29 -17.41
CA GLU A 55 -10.18 11.07 -18.00
C GLU A 55 -8.90 10.90 -17.21
N LEU A 56 -7.86 10.40 -17.87
CA LEU A 56 -6.55 10.15 -17.31
C LEU A 56 -5.51 11.09 -17.93
N LYS A 57 -4.51 11.45 -17.13
CA LYS A 57 -3.26 12.05 -17.62
C LYS A 57 -2.14 11.04 -17.43
N THR A 58 -1.49 10.63 -18.52
CA THR A 58 -0.38 9.68 -18.51
C THR A 58 0.83 10.24 -19.22
N LYS A 59 1.99 9.61 -19.04
CA LYS A 59 3.23 9.98 -19.74
C LYS A 59 3.57 8.98 -20.83
N LEU A 60 3.86 9.47 -22.03
CA LEU A 60 4.46 8.71 -23.12
C LEU A 60 5.86 9.28 -23.41
N GLY A 61 6.89 8.72 -22.78
CA GLY A 61 8.22 9.31 -22.76
C GLY A 61 8.20 10.66 -22.03
N PRO A 62 8.71 11.75 -22.63
CA PRO A 62 8.68 13.09 -22.03
C PRO A 62 7.31 13.80 -22.17
N LEU A 63 6.42 13.28 -23.00
CA LEU A 63 5.12 13.91 -23.30
C LEU A 63 4.04 13.49 -22.31
N SER A 64 3.26 14.47 -21.84
CA SER A 64 2.02 14.24 -21.10
C SER A 64 0.86 14.12 -22.09
N ILE A 65 0.10 13.03 -22.01
CA ILE A 65 -1.04 12.75 -22.86
C ILE A 65 -2.28 12.61 -22.00
N ARG A 66 -3.40 13.19 -22.45
CA ARG A 66 -4.73 12.92 -21.91
C ARG A 66 -5.30 11.69 -22.58
N TRP A 67 -5.97 10.85 -21.80
CA TRP A 67 -6.67 9.67 -22.26
C TRP A 67 -8.09 9.72 -21.71
N LEU A 68 -9.07 9.84 -22.59
CA LEU A 68 -10.49 9.76 -22.25
C LEU A 68 -11.00 8.38 -22.66
N ALA A 69 -11.40 7.59 -21.69
CA ALA A 69 -12.07 6.31 -21.87
C ALA A 69 -13.56 6.46 -21.54
N ARG A 70 -14.41 5.68 -22.23
CA ARG A 70 -15.85 5.60 -22.00
C ARG A 70 -16.28 4.15 -21.94
N HIS A 71 -17.06 3.80 -20.93
CA HIS A 71 -17.66 2.48 -20.82
C HIS A 71 -18.76 2.28 -21.86
N GLU A 72 -18.80 1.07 -22.47
CA GLU A 72 -19.69 0.77 -23.57
C GLU A 72 -20.65 -0.38 -23.26
N LEU A 73 -20.16 -1.47 -22.65
CA LEU A 73 -20.95 -2.64 -22.28
C LEU A 73 -20.88 -2.86 -20.77
N TYR A 74 -22.00 -3.26 -20.18
CA TYR A 74 -22.11 -3.62 -18.76
C TYR A 74 -23.15 -4.71 -18.58
N HIS A 75 -22.69 -5.94 -18.35
CA HIS A 75 -23.51 -7.14 -18.15
C HIS A 75 -23.02 -7.91 -16.93
N PRO A 76 -23.38 -7.46 -15.70
CA PRO A 76 -22.94 -8.13 -14.48
C PRO A 76 -23.53 -9.54 -14.36
N PRO A 77 -22.79 -10.49 -13.77
CA PRO A 77 -21.40 -10.39 -13.35
C PRO A 77 -20.40 -10.87 -14.42
N ARG A 78 -20.71 -10.77 -15.74
CA ARG A 78 -19.98 -11.46 -16.82
C ARG A 78 -19.11 -10.58 -17.69
N LEU A 79 -19.43 -9.30 -17.86
CA LEU A 79 -18.75 -8.46 -18.84
C LEU A 79 -18.91 -6.98 -18.53
N PHE A 80 -17.82 -6.24 -18.65
CA PHE A 80 -17.85 -4.82 -18.95
C PHE A 80 -16.75 -4.47 -19.95
N SER A 81 -16.92 -3.36 -20.66
CA SER A 81 -15.91 -2.91 -21.63
C SER A 81 -15.80 -1.39 -21.67
N ASP A 82 -14.64 -0.92 -22.13
CA ASP A 82 -14.37 0.49 -22.42
C ASP A 82 -13.72 0.69 -23.77
N ILE A 83 -13.95 1.87 -24.34
CA ILE A 83 -13.30 2.35 -25.54
C ILE A 83 -12.52 3.64 -25.26
N GLN A 84 -11.46 3.86 -26.01
CA GLN A 84 -10.79 5.16 -26.02
C GLN A 84 -11.59 6.13 -26.90
N VAL A 85 -12.07 7.21 -26.31
CA VAL A 85 -12.67 8.35 -27.05
C VAL A 85 -11.57 9.24 -27.61
N SER A 86 -10.55 9.53 -26.80
CA SER A 86 -9.32 10.22 -27.22
C SER A 86 -8.13 9.70 -26.43
N GLY A 87 -6.95 9.65 -27.04
CA GLY A 87 -5.76 9.12 -26.34
C GLY A 87 -4.64 8.70 -27.28
N PRO A 88 -3.68 7.90 -26.78
CA PRO A 88 -2.44 7.57 -27.48
C PRO A 88 -2.59 6.55 -28.63
N PHE A 89 -3.70 5.83 -28.70
CA PHE A 89 -3.93 4.80 -29.73
C PHE A 89 -4.77 5.35 -30.89
N ALA A 90 -4.61 4.79 -32.07
CA ALA A 90 -5.52 5.06 -33.19
C ALA A 90 -6.85 4.28 -33.04
N TYR A 91 -6.86 3.23 -32.26
CA TYR A 91 -8.02 2.45 -31.83
C TYR A 91 -7.71 1.72 -30.56
N TRP A 92 -8.67 1.66 -29.63
CA TRP A 92 -8.62 0.90 -28.39
C TRP A 92 -10.02 0.50 -27.99
N HIS A 93 -10.20 -0.79 -27.76
CA HIS A 93 -11.37 -1.38 -27.12
C HIS A 93 -10.88 -2.43 -26.15
N HIS A 94 -11.30 -2.32 -24.91
CA HIS A 94 -10.90 -3.22 -23.83
C HIS A 94 -12.14 -3.87 -23.21
N ALA A 95 -12.15 -5.19 -23.11
CA ALA A 95 -13.24 -5.95 -22.54
C ALA A 95 -12.72 -6.86 -21.42
N HIS A 96 -13.39 -6.80 -20.27
CA HIS A 96 -13.21 -7.70 -19.13
C HIS A 96 -14.32 -8.74 -19.15
N ARG A 97 -13.96 -10.01 -19.28
CA ARG A 97 -14.90 -11.14 -19.25
C ARG A 97 -14.66 -11.98 -18.02
N PHE A 98 -15.75 -12.35 -17.35
CA PHE A 98 -15.73 -13.16 -16.14
C PHE A 98 -16.54 -14.43 -16.37
N GLU A 99 -16.01 -15.55 -15.91
CA GLU A 99 -16.62 -16.89 -15.99
C GLU A 99 -16.47 -17.59 -14.65
N THR A 100 -17.36 -18.53 -14.35
CA THR A 100 -17.19 -19.42 -13.20
C THR A 100 -15.93 -20.25 -13.42
N GLY A 101 -15.12 -20.43 -12.40
CA GLY A 101 -13.89 -21.20 -12.47
C GLY A 101 -14.13 -22.72 -12.47
N ALA A 102 -13.09 -23.46 -12.13
CA ALA A 102 -13.15 -24.94 -12.07
C ALA A 102 -14.05 -25.44 -10.94
N ASP A 103 -14.27 -24.65 -9.91
CA ASP A 103 -15.18 -24.89 -8.80
C ASP A 103 -16.05 -23.64 -8.54
N PRO A 104 -17.20 -23.77 -7.82
CA PRO A 104 -18.12 -22.66 -7.55
C PRO A 104 -17.51 -21.48 -6.76
N GLU A 105 -16.47 -21.75 -5.97
CA GLU A 105 -15.77 -20.74 -5.16
C GLU A 105 -14.57 -20.15 -5.89
N SER A 106 -14.42 -20.40 -7.18
CA SER A 106 -13.42 -19.81 -8.06
C SER A 106 -14.03 -19.15 -9.27
N SER A 107 -13.29 -18.24 -9.88
CA SER A 107 -13.69 -17.55 -11.11
C SER A 107 -12.49 -17.39 -12.05
N ARG A 108 -12.77 -17.09 -13.30
CA ARG A 108 -11.77 -16.78 -14.32
C ARG A 108 -12.07 -15.45 -14.95
N MET A 109 -11.07 -14.58 -14.99
CA MET A 109 -11.14 -13.28 -15.66
C MET A 109 -10.24 -13.27 -16.88
N CYS A 110 -10.77 -12.80 -18.01
CA CYS A 110 -10.03 -12.61 -19.27
C CYS A 110 -10.14 -11.18 -19.73
N ASP A 111 -9.00 -10.51 -19.88
CA ASP A 111 -8.89 -9.20 -20.50
C ASP A 111 -8.57 -9.34 -21.99
N THR A 112 -9.37 -8.71 -22.84
CA THR A 112 -9.17 -8.65 -24.28
C THR A 112 -9.01 -7.19 -24.68
N VAL A 113 -7.87 -6.85 -25.29
CA VAL A 113 -7.60 -5.52 -25.81
C VAL A 113 -7.43 -5.58 -27.32
N ASP A 114 -8.37 -5.01 -28.04
CA ASP A 114 -8.23 -4.77 -29.48
C ASP A 114 -7.69 -3.35 -29.69
N TYR A 115 -6.51 -3.24 -30.30
CA TYR A 115 -5.84 -1.95 -30.41
C TYR A 115 -5.16 -1.74 -31.76
N ARG A 116 -4.95 -0.47 -32.11
CA ARG A 116 -4.16 -0.04 -33.26
C ARG A 116 -3.25 1.13 -32.86
N LEU A 117 -1.96 1.01 -33.16
CA LEU A 117 -0.99 2.07 -32.90
C LEU A 117 -1.15 3.24 -33.86
N PRO A 118 -0.85 4.47 -33.44
CA PRO A 118 -0.81 5.63 -34.33
C PRO A 118 0.37 5.55 -35.30
N GLY A 119 0.40 6.39 -36.34
CA GLY A 119 1.50 6.46 -37.31
C GLY A 119 1.47 5.37 -38.41
N GLY A 120 0.34 4.71 -38.61
CA GLY A 120 0.14 3.76 -39.70
C GLY A 120 1.10 2.58 -39.69
N ALA A 121 1.64 2.16 -40.83
CA ALA A 121 2.55 1.01 -40.96
C ALA A 121 3.86 1.21 -40.18
N ILE A 122 4.41 2.41 -40.20
CA ILE A 122 5.67 2.74 -39.53
C ILE A 122 5.48 2.65 -38.00
N GLY A 123 4.42 3.27 -37.49
CA GLY A 123 4.10 3.19 -36.04
C GLY A 123 3.84 1.74 -35.58
N ALA A 124 3.17 0.94 -36.44
CA ALA A 124 2.93 -0.46 -36.16
C ALA A 124 4.22 -1.32 -36.05
N VAL A 125 5.20 -1.07 -36.93
CA VAL A 125 6.47 -1.80 -36.95
C VAL A 125 7.35 -1.37 -35.77
N LEU A 126 7.55 -0.07 -35.59
CA LEU A 126 8.46 0.46 -34.55
C LEU A 126 7.90 0.33 -33.13
N GLY A 127 6.57 0.44 -32.96
CA GLY A 127 5.92 0.46 -31.65
C GLY A 127 5.43 -0.89 -31.14
N ALA A 128 5.26 -1.89 -31.99
CA ALA A 128 4.57 -3.14 -31.64
C ALA A 128 5.22 -3.89 -30.46
N GLY A 129 6.53 -4.07 -30.50
CA GLY A 129 7.25 -4.80 -29.45
C GLY A 129 7.21 -4.07 -28.10
N LYS A 130 7.26 -2.73 -28.12
CA LYS A 130 7.15 -1.93 -26.90
C LYS A 130 5.73 -1.99 -26.33
N ALA A 131 4.71 -1.81 -27.19
CA ALA A 131 3.32 -1.88 -26.78
C ALA A 131 2.98 -3.23 -26.15
N LEU A 132 3.38 -4.33 -26.77
CA LEU A 132 3.16 -5.68 -26.24
C LEU A 132 3.80 -5.86 -24.87
N ARG A 133 5.08 -5.50 -24.71
CA ARG A 133 5.75 -5.58 -23.38
C ARG A 133 5.07 -4.72 -22.32
N THR A 134 4.59 -3.52 -22.70
CA THR A 134 3.87 -2.65 -21.76
C THR A 134 2.54 -3.27 -21.34
N LEU A 135 1.77 -3.84 -22.29
CA LEU A 135 0.53 -4.55 -21.98
C LEU A 135 0.78 -5.78 -21.09
N ASP A 136 1.81 -6.59 -21.44
CA ASP A 136 2.17 -7.76 -20.63
C ASP A 136 2.50 -7.40 -19.17
N ALA A 137 3.32 -6.37 -18.96
CA ALA A 137 3.68 -5.92 -17.62
C ALA A 137 2.46 -5.38 -16.87
N MET A 138 1.64 -4.55 -17.52
CA MET A 138 0.45 -3.94 -16.94
C MET A 138 -0.58 -5.01 -16.53
N PHE A 139 -0.93 -5.93 -17.42
CA PHE A 139 -1.91 -6.98 -17.12
C PHE A 139 -1.35 -8.05 -16.17
N ALA A 140 -0.03 -8.32 -16.19
CA ALA A 140 0.59 -9.16 -15.17
C ALA A 140 0.42 -8.57 -13.76
N TYR A 141 0.64 -7.27 -13.62
CA TYR A 141 0.42 -6.55 -12.38
C TYR A 141 -1.05 -6.59 -11.94
N ARG A 142 -1.97 -6.17 -12.83
CA ARG A 142 -3.42 -6.12 -12.55
C ARG A 142 -3.96 -7.47 -12.10
N HIS A 143 -3.67 -8.53 -12.86
CA HIS A 143 -4.12 -9.89 -12.58
C HIS A 143 -3.58 -10.42 -11.25
N ARG A 144 -2.28 -10.20 -11.00
CA ARG A 144 -1.68 -10.60 -9.73
C ARG A 144 -2.31 -9.85 -8.56
N THR A 145 -2.46 -8.52 -8.68
CA THR A 145 -3.05 -7.67 -7.64
C THR A 145 -4.48 -8.08 -7.33
N THR A 146 -5.33 -8.27 -8.36
CA THR A 146 -6.70 -8.73 -8.18
C THR A 146 -6.75 -10.09 -7.49
N ARG A 147 -5.95 -11.05 -7.96
CA ARG A 147 -5.91 -12.39 -7.37
C ARG A 147 -5.47 -12.34 -5.91
N ASP A 148 -4.39 -11.62 -5.60
CA ASP A 148 -3.82 -11.58 -4.26
C ASP A 148 -4.73 -10.80 -3.27
N ASP A 149 -5.46 -9.75 -3.73
CA ASP A 149 -6.46 -9.05 -2.93
C ASP A 149 -7.69 -9.93 -2.66
N LEU A 150 -8.20 -10.66 -3.66
CA LEU A 150 -9.30 -11.59 -3.47
C LEU A 150 -8.88 -12.81 -2.61
N GLN A 151 -7.63 -13.29 -2.73
CA GLN A 151 -7.12 -14.36 -1.87
C GLN A 151 -7.14 -13.94 -0.40
N MET A 152 -6.70 -12.73 -0.10
CA MET A 152 -6.76 -12.19 1.24
C MET A 152 -8.20 -12.14 1.78
N PHE A 153 -9.18 -11.85 0.92
CA PHE A 153 -10.59 -11.81 1.29
C PHE A 153 -11.16 -13.20 1.58
N VAL A 154 -10.83 -14.21 0.75
CA VAL A 154 -11.34 -15.57 0.91
C VAL A 154 -10.63 -16.39 1.99
N ASP A 155 -9.41 -15.99 2.38
CA ASP A 155 -8.67 -16.62 3.48
C ASP A 155 -9.28 -16.31 4.87
N HIS A 156 -10.23 -15.36 4.95
CA HIS A 156 -10.89 -14.94 6.18
C HIS A 156 -12.42 -15.04 6.05
N ASP A 157 -13.14 -14.76 7.15
CA ASP A 157 -14.58 -14.57 7.06
C ASP A 157 -14.88 -13.34 6.18
N ARG A 158 -15.91 -13.45 5.33
CA ARG A 158 -16.26 -12.45 4.30
C ARG A 158 -17.29 -11.43 4.79
N GLU A 159 -17.52 -11.38 6.10
CA GLU A 159 -18.48 -10.43 6.69
C GLU A 159 -17.99 -8.99 6.49
N PRO A 160 -18.84 -8.10 5.95
CA PRO A 160 -18.53 -6.70 5.84
C PRO A 160 -18.29 -6.10 7.23
N LEU A 161 -17.27 -5.24 7.34
CA LEU A 161 -16.94 -4.52 8.56
C LEU A 161 -17.03 -3.02 8.32
N ARG A 162 -17.37 -2.28 9.35
CA ARG A 162 -17.18 -0.83 9.40
C ARG A 162 -15.84 -0.54 10.06
N ILE A 163 -14.91 0.05 9.30
CA ILE A 163 -13.51 0.25 9.71
C ILE A 163 -13.19 1.75 9.73
N ALA A 164 -12.84 2.27 10.89
CA ALA A 164 -12.41 3.66 11.03
C ALA A 164 -10.89 3.77 10.86
N VAL A 165 -10.41 4.64 9.96
CA VAL A 165 -9.00 4.70 9.56
C VAL A 165 -8.44 6.11 9.73
N SER A 166 -7.42 6.27 10.57
CA SER A 166 -6.61 7.49 10.64
C SER A 166 -5.38 7.41 9.74
N GLY A 167 -4.85 8.57 9.34
CA GLY A 167 -3.75 8.59 8.36
C GLY A 167 -4.20 8.14 6.98
N SER A 168 -5.50 8.24 6.69
CA SER A 168 -6.19 7.80 5.47
C SER A 168 -5.65 8.39 4.16
N THR A 169 -4.93 9.50 4.22
CA THR A 169 -4.29 10.17 3.06
C THR A 169 -2.80 9.80 2.91
N GLY A 170 -2.24 9.08 3.88
CA GLY A 170 -0.85 8.60 3.82
C GLY A 170 -0.69 7.40 2.89
N LEU A 171 0.58 7.03 2.60
CA LEU A 171 0.90 5.92 1.68
C LEU A 171 0.20 4.59 2.06
N VAL A 172 0.30 4.19 3.33
CA VAL A 172 -0.32 2.94 3.83
C VAL A 172 -1.83 3.10 3.92
N GLY A 173 -2.32 4.20 4.54
CA GLY A 173 -3.74 4.39 4.81
C GLY A 173 -4.58 4.55 3.54
N SER A 174 -4.11 5.29 2.53
CA SER A 174 -4.83 5.41 1.27
C SER A 174 -4.92 4.08 0.51
N CYS A 175 -3.84 3.30 0.53
CA CYS A 175 -3.83 1.98 -0.09
C CYS A 175 -4.75 1.01 0.68
N PHE A 176 -4.71 1.01 2.03
CA PHE A 176 -5.58 0.17 2.85
C PHE A 176 -7.06 0.51 2.62
N ASN A 177 -7.43 1.80 2.68
CA ASN A 177 -8.81 2.23 2.44
C ASN A 177 -9.32 1.72 1.10
N ASN A 178 -8.51 1.89 0.06
CA ASN A 178 -8.89 1.46 -1.28
C ASN A 178 -9.12 -0.06 -1.34
N VAL A 179 -8.18 -0.87 -0.83
CA VAL A 179 -8.32 -2.33 -0.83
C VAL A 179 -9.50 -2.78 0.02
N ALA A 180 -9.67 -2.24 1.23
CA ALA A 180 -10.76 -2.63 2.12
C ALA A 180 -12.14 -2.28 1.51
N SER A 181 -12.29 -1.12 0.87
CA SER A 181 -13.51 -0.75 0.13
C SER A 181 -13.78 -1.70 -1.04
N LEU A 182 -12.75 -2.11 -1.80
CA LEU A 182 -12.89 -3.07 -2.90
C LEU A 182 -13.30 -4.46 -2.42
N LEU A 183 -12.94 -4.83 -1.20
CA LEU A 183 -13.40 -6.06 -0.55
C LEU A 183 -14.81 -5.94 0.08
N GLY A 184 -15.41 -4.74 0.06
CA GLY A 184 -16.80 -4.52 0.50
C GLY A 184 -16.95 -4.06 1.93
N HIS A 185 -15.89 -3.58 2.57
CA HIS A 185 -15.96 -2.97 3.89
C HIS A 185 -16.36 -1.50 3.79
N ASP A 186 -17.05 -1.00 4.83
CA ASP A 186 -17.39 0.41 5.00
C ASP A 186 -16.22 1.13 5.67
N ILE A 187 -15.68 2.15 5.01
CA ILE A 187 -14.52 2.90 5.50
C ILE A 187 -14.94 4.26 6.00
N VAL A 188 -14.60 4.55 7.26
CA VAL A 188 -14.79 5.84 7.92
C VAL A 188 -13.42 6.50 8.11
N ARG A 189 -13.24 7.71 7.61
CA ARG A 189 -11.96 8.41 7.74
C ARG A 189 -11.88 9.18 9.06
N LEU A 190 -10.81 8.98 9.82
CA LEU A 190 -10.50 9.78 11.00
C LEU A 190 -9.61 10.96 10.58
N LEU A 191 -10.16 12.16 10.64
CA LEU A 191 -9.52 13.39 10.19
C LEU A 191 -9.11 14.28 11.38
N ARG A 192 -8.12 15.13 11.13
CA ARG A 192 -7.70 16.17 12.09
C ARG A 192 -8.41 17.49 11.78
N GLY A 193 -8.56 18.33 12.80
CA GLY A 193 -9.20 19.63 12.67
C GLY A 193 -10.68 19.61 13.02
N GLN A 194 -11.41 20.58 12.49
CA GLN A 194 -12.85 20.72 12.69
C GLN A 194 -13.59 20.30 11.40
N PRO A 195 -14.82 19.77 11.50
CA PRO A 195 -15.67 19.52 10.34
C PRO A 195 -15.84 20.78 9.49
N THR A 196 -15.77 20.63 8.18
CA THR A 196 -16.02 21.71 7.23
C THR A 196 -17.31 21.46 6.46
N SER A 197 -17.89 22.51 5.84
CA SER A 197 -19.09 22.37 5.00
C SER A 197 -18.88 21.39 3.84
N ASP A 198 -17.64 21.28 3.36
CA ASP A 198 -17.29 20.41 2.24
C ASP A 198 -17.22 18.92 2.65
N ASP A 199 -16.98 18.63 3.93
CA ASP A 199 -16.95 17.26 4.44
C ASP A 199 -18.34 16.61 4.46
N ALA A 200 -19.39 17.39 4.61
CA ALA A 200 -20.78 16.92 4.55
C ALA A 200 -21.19 16.43 3.15
N SER A 201 -20.50 16.88 2.10
CA SER A 201 -20.74 16.48 0.71
C SER A 201 -19.82 15.35 0.22
N ALA A 202 -18.82 14.94 1.04
CA ALA A 202 -17.92 13.87 0.69
C ALA A 202 -18.65 12.51 0.73
N ALA A 203 -18.40 11.67 -0.28
CA ALA A 203 -18.96 10.32 -0.37
C ALA A 203 -18.53 9.39 0.78
N ASP A 204 -17.43 9.74 1.47
CA ASP A 204 -16.87 8.96 2.57
C ASP A 204 -17.23 9.60 3.92
N ALA A 205 -17.74 8.80 4.85
CA ALA A 205 -17.99 9.22 6.22
C ALA A 205 -16.67 9.67 6.90
N ALA A 206 -16.72 10.76 7.67
CA ALA A 206 -15.57 11.29 8.41
C ALA A 206 -15.92 11.50 9.88
N ILE A 207 -14.95 11.20 10.75
CA ILE A 207 -14.99 11.44 12.20
C ILE A 207 -13.77 12.30 12.55
N TYR A 208 -13.94 13.22 13.50
CA TYR A 208 -12.91 14.18 13.94
C TYR A 208 -12.55 13.96 15.41
N PRO A 209 -11.85 12.87 15.76
CA PRO A 209 -11.64 12.46 17.15
C PRO A 209 -10.71 13.40 17.96
N TRP A 210 -10.09 14.37 17.29
CA TRP A 210 -9.21 15.37 17.91
C TRP A 210 -9.80 16.78 17.89
N SER A 211 -11.11 16.92 17.65
CA SER A 211 -11.82 18.21 17.74
C SER A 211 -12.26 18.49 19.18
N ASP A 212 -12.38 19.76 19.56
CA ASP A 212 -12.81 20.16 20.89
C ASP A 212 -14.25 19.76 21.22
N SER A 213 -15.08 19.51 20.20
CA SER A 213 -16.49 19.11 20.31
C SER A 213 -16.73 17.64 19.97
N PHE A 214 -15.70 16.81 20.08
CA PHE A 214 -15.79 15.39 19.70
C PHE A 214 -16.72 14.61 20.65
N ASP A 215 -17.62 13.83 20.06
CA ASP A 215 -18.47 12.87 20.74
C ASP A 215 -17.97 11.44 20.47
N PRO A 216 -17.54 10.67 21.49
CA PRO A 216 -17.10 9.28 21.31
C PRO A 216 -18.13 8.38 20.61
N GLU A 217 -19.44 8.64 20.80
CA GLU A 217 -20.50 7.87 20.14
C GLU A 217 -20.53 8.06 18.61
N SER A 218 -19.77 8.99 18.05
CA SER A 218 -19.52 9.10 16.59
C SER A 218 -18.90 7.81 16.01
N PHE A 219 -18.22 6.99 16.84
CA PHE A 219 -17.70 5.69 16.45
C PHE A 219 -18.75 4.56 16.50
N ALA A 220 -19.99 4.82 16.91
CA ALA A 220 -21.00 3.78 17.05
C ALA A 220 -21.12 2.90 15.79
N GLY A 221 -21.17 1.58 15.99
CA GLY A 221 -21.20 0.61 14.92
C GLY A 221 -19.86 0.36 14.21
N THR A 222 -18.75 0.96 14.66
CA THR A 222 -17.41 0.66 14.17
C THR A 222 -16.92 -0.68 14.73
N ASP A 223 -16.54 -1.61 13.84
CA ASP A 223 -16.01 -2.93 14.23
C ASP A 223 -14.53 -2.89 14.55
N ALA A 224 -13.76 -2.10 13.80
CA ALA A 224 -12.31 -2.00 13.91
C ALA A 224 -11.82 -0.57 13.72
N VAL A 225 -10.77 -0.20 14.43
CA VAL A 225 -10.05 1.06 14.22
C VAL A 225 -8.64 0.76 13.75
N VAL A 226 -8.20 1.43 12.68
CA VAL A 226 -6.83 1.35 12.12
C VAL A 226 -6.16 2.71 12.26
N HIS A 227 -5.23 2.82 13.20
CA HIS A 227 -4.55 4.07 13.53
C HIS A 227 -3.16 4.13 12.89
N LEU A 228 -3.06 4.82 11.73
CA LEU A 228 -1.83 4.97 10.94
C LEU A 228 -1.32 6.42 10.93
N ALA A 229 -1.98 7.33 11.64
CA ALA A 229 -1.59 8.73 11.66
C ALA A 229 -0.24 8.92 12.36
N GLY A 230 0.61 9.74 11.78
CA GLY A 230 1.90 10.10 12.34
C GLY A 230 2.65 11.05 11.42
N LYS A 231 3.42 11.99 11.99
CA LYS A 231 4.29 12.86 11.23
C LYS A 231 5.38 12.03 10.53
N PRO A 232 5.65 12.23 9.22
CA PRO A 232 6.75 11.56 8.54
C PRO A 232 8.09 11.84 9.26
N ILE A 233 8.87 10.79 9.52
CA ILE A 233 10.11 10.88 10.29
C ILE A 233 11.31 11.34 9.45
N ALA A 234 11.23 11.23 8.13
CA ALA A 234 12.32 11.47 7.19
C ALA A 234 12.14 12.74 6.34
N ASP A 235 11.12 13.57 6.59
CA ASP A 235 10.84 14.77 5.78
C ASP A 235 11.85 15.89 6.02
N LYS A 236 12.31 16.03 7.26
CA LYS A 236 13.21 17.11 7.68
C LYS A 236 14.22 16.59 8.69
N ARG A 237 15.42 17.24 8.70
CA ARG A 237 16.44 16.97 9.71
C ARG A 237 15.85 17.15 11.12
N TRP A 238 16.18 16.26 12.03
CA TRP A 238 15.67 16.29 13.41
C TRP A 238 16.27 17.46 14.20
N THR A 239 15.40 18.38 14.57
CA THR A 239 15.62 19.38 15.60
C THR A 239 14.81 19.00 16.84
N PRO A 240 15.00 19.63 18.01
CA PRO A 240 14.15 19.39 19.18
C PRO A 240 12.65 19.55 18.85
N GLU A 241 12.29 20.56 18.06
CA GLU A 241 10.91 20.84 17.67
C GLU A 241 10.36 19.75 16.75
N ILE A 242 11.14 19.26 15.79
CA ILE A 242 10.73 18.16 14.89
C ILE A 242 10.57 16.85 15.69
N LYS A 243 11.49 16.56 16.62
CA LYS A 243 11.38 15.42 17.52
C LYS A 243 10.10 15.49 18.38
N GLN A 244 9.80 16.66 18.95
CA GLN A 244 8.56 16.86 19.70
C GLN A 244 7.32 16.63 18.83
N GLN A 245 7.27 17.16 17.62
CA GLN A 245 6.17 16.93 16.69
C GLN A 245 6.02 15.43 16.31
N ILE A 246 7.13 14.68 16.23
CA ILE A 246 7.11 13.24 15.99
C ILE A 246 6.48 12.52 17.19
N ILE A 247 6.86 12.90 18.42
CA ILE A 247 6.27 12.36 19.66
C ILE A 247 4.78 12.69 19.72
N ASP A 248 4.41 13.97 19.61
CA ASP A 248 3.03 14.42 19.75
C ASP A 248 2.09 13.72 18.76
N SER A 249 2.52 13.60 17.50
CA SER A 249 1.72 12.98 16.46
C SER A 249 1.50 11.46 16.65
N ARG A 250 2.28 10.83 17.52
CA ARG A 250 2.19 9.39 17.82
C ARG A 250 1.66 9.16 19.23
N VAL A 251 2.33 9.69 20.23
CA VAL A 251 2.01 9.41 21.63
C VAL A 251 0.74 10.12 22.08
N THR A 252 0.71 11.46 21.93
CA THR A 252 -0.41 12.28 22.43
C THR A 252 -1.70 11.97 21.65
N GLN A 253 -1.61 11.91 20.32
CA GLN A 253 -2.79 11.65 19.50
C GLN A 253 -3.31 10.22 19.65
N THR A 254 -2.42 9.22 19.79
CA THR A 254 -2.84 7.83 20.03
C THR A 254 -3.51 7.70 21.38
N ARG A 255 -2.95 8.30 22.43
CA ARG A 255 -3.55 8.26 23.77
C ARG A 255 -4.94 8.86 23.78
N ALA A 256 -5.12 10.05 23.21
CA ALA A 256 -6.43 10.71 23.10
C ALA A 256 -7.45 9.84 22.36
N LEU A 257 -7.05 9.25 21.21
CA LEU A 257 -7.91 8.31 20.49
C LEU A 257 -8.31 7.11 21.37
N CYS A 258 -7.37 6.50 22.07
CA CYS A 258 -7.62 5.33 22.92
C CYS A 258 -8.51 5.67 24.11
N GLU A 259 -8.38 6.87 24.70
CA GLU A 259 -9.26 7.37 25.77
C GLU A 259 -10.69 7.57 25.26
N HIS A 260 -10.87 8.10 24.05
CA HIS A 260 -12.19 8.22 23.42
C HIS A 260 -12.83 6.86 23.15
N LEU A 261 -12.08 5.90 22.61
CA LEU A 261 -12.58 4.55 22.37
C LEU A 261 -12.95 3.84 23.69
N ALA A 262 -12.18 4.06 24.76
CA ALA A 262 -12.45 3.50 26.07
C ALA A 262 -13.69 4.09 26.75
N ALA A 263 -14.09 5.33 26.39
CA ALA A 263 -15.26 6.01 26.95
C ALA A 263 -16.58 5.59 26.27
N MET A 264 -16.55 4.84 25.16
CA MET A 264 -17.74 4.41 24.43
C MET A 264 -18.53 3.35 25.22
N GLN A 265 -19.86 3.39 25.08
CA GLN A 265 -20.72 2.32 25.62
C GLN A 265 -20.51 0.99 24.91
N THR A 266 -20.29 1.05 23.58
CA THR A 266 -20.00 -0.15 22.76
C THR A 266 -18.74 0.11 21.94
N PRO A 267 -17.55 -0.15 22.50
CA PRO A 267 -16.30 0.11 21.82
C PRO A 267 -16.05 -0.87 20.65
N PRO A 268 -15.21 -0.52 19.68
CA PRO A 268 -14.81 -1.42 18.61
C PRO A 268 -14.09 -2.67 19.16
N LYS A 269 -14.21 -3.77 18.44
CA LYS A 269 -13.60 -5.06 18.87
C LYS A 269 -12.08 -5.04 18.85
N VAL A 270 -11.49 -4.23 17.97
CA VAL A 270 -10.05 -4.19 17.73
C VAL A 270 -9.53 -2.81 17.34
N LEU A 271 -8.38 -2.47 17.89
CA LEU A 271 -7.53 -1.36 17.48
C LEU A 271 -6.23 -1.89 16.87
N ILE A 272 -6.01 -1.61 15.61
CA ILE A 272 -4.72 -1.83 14.93
C ILE A 272 -3.97 -0.50 14.98
N CYS A 273 -2.89 -0.43 15.73
CA CYS A 273 -2.07 0.77 15.85
C CYS A 273 -0.74 0.58 15.12
N ALA A 274 -0.33 1.54 14.31
CA ALA A 274 0.99 1.53 13.73
C ALA A 274 2.06 1.68 14.83
N SER A 275 3.17 0.97 14.64
CA SER A 275 4.44 1.10 15.33
C SER A 275 5.55 0.90 14.29
N ALA A 276 6.81 0.80 14.69
CA ALA A 276 7.91 0.62 13.75
C ALA A 276 9.02 -0.24 14.35
N ILE A 277 9.75 -0.97 13.48
CA ILE A 277 10.93 -1.74 13.91
C ILE A 277 12.05 -0.90 14.50
N GLY A 278 12.02 0.44 14.31
CA GLY A 278 12.93 1.38 14.98
C GLY A 278 12.89 1.31 16.52
N ILE A 279 11.85 0.69 17.10
CA ILE A 279 11.77 0.38 18.54
C ILE A 279 12.89 -0.52 19.03
N TYR A 280 13.49 -1.34 18.15
CA TYR A 280 14.59 -2.22 18.49
C TYR A 280 15.97 -1.53 18.50
N GLY A 281 16.08 -0.34 17.90
CA GLY A 281 17.36 0.37 17.78
C GLY A 281 18.37 -0.34 16.87
N ASP A 282 19.66 -0.05 17.06
CA ASP A 282 20.76 -0.73 16.37
C ASP A 282 21.20 -1.97 17.16
N ARG A 283 21.02 -3.16 16.59
CA ARG A 283 21.30 -4.45 17.26
C ARG A 283 22.28 -5.30 16.48
N GLY A 284 23.02 -4.73 15.51
CA GLY A 284 24.01 -5.48 14.73
C GLY A 284 23.41 -6.67 14.00
N ASP A 285 23.93 -7.88 14.23
CA ASP A 285 23.49 -9.11 13.57
C ASP A 285 22.47 -9.92 14.40
N GLU A 286 22.00 -9.39 15.53
CA GLU A 286 21.01 -10.05 16.38
C GLU A 286 19.68 -10.23 15.64
N ILE A 287 19.12 -11.44 15.71
CA ILE A 287 17.79 -11.74 15.16
C ILE A 287 16.73 -11.29 16.17
N LEU A 288 15.85 -10.39 15.75
CA LEU A 288 14.88 -9.71 16.61
C LEU A 288 13.47 -10.22 16.32
N SER A 289 12.83 -10.73 17.33
CA SER A 289 11.41 -11.13 17.34
C SER A 289 10.56 -10.14 18.14
N GLU A 290 9.28 -10.38 18.21
CA GLU A 290 8.35 -9.59 19.03
C GLU A 290 8.64 -9.70 20.54
N GLU A 291 9.36 -10.73 20.96
CA GLU A 291 9.78 -10.98 22.36
C GLU A 291 11.12 -10.32 22.71
N SER A 292 11.84 -9.78 21.71
CA SER A 292 13.12 -9.11 21.93
C SER A 292 12.92 -7.80 22.69
N GLU A 293 13.89 -7.48 23.54
CA GLU A 293 13.88 -6.25 24.33
C GLU A 293 13.89 -5.01 23.42
N ILE A 294 13.25 -3.96 23.90
CA ILE A 294 13.26 -2.64 23.25
C ILE A 294 14.69 -2.07 23.32
N GLY A 295 15.16 -1.53 22.23
CA GLY A 295 16.49 -0.94 22.13
C GLY A 295 16.59 0.46 22.73
N GLU A 296 17.66 1.15 22.36
CA GLU A 296 17.99 2.50 22.84
C GLU A 296 17.88 3.53 21.70
N GLY A 297 17.82 4.81 22.10
CA GLY A 297 17.79 5.97 21.21
C GLY A 297 16.40 6.51 20.95
N PHE A 298 16.36 7.63 20.23
CA PHE A 298 15.13 8.42 20.05
C PHE A 298 13.96 7.60 19.47
N LEU A 299 14.20 6.79 18.43
CA LEU A 299 13.12 5.99 17.82
C LEU A 299 12.63 4.86 18.74
N ALA A 300 13.52 4.26 19.51
CA ALA A 300 13.16 3.26 20.50
C ALA A 300 12.28 3.86 21.60
N ASP A 301 12.65 5.04 22.11
CA ASP A 301 11.88 5.76 23.11
C ASP A 301 10.50 6.18 22.60
N VAL A 302 10.44 6.70 21.35
CA VAL A 302 9.15 7.03 20.71
C VAL A 302 8.29 5.78 20.56
N GLY A 303 8.85 4.67 20.07
CA GLY A 303 8.12 3.41 19.87
C GLY A 303 7.54 2.86 21.18
N ARG A 304 8.34 2.87 22.25
CA ARG A 304 7.90 2.45 23.59
C ARG A 304 6.73 3.28 24.09
N GLN A 305 6.83 4.60 23.99
CA GLN A 305 5.76 5.52 24.42
C GLN A 305 4.52 5.40 23.52
N TRP A 306 4.71 5.17 22.23
CA TRP A 306 3.62 5.00 21.29
C TRP A 306 2.79 3.75 21.56
N GLU A 307 3.45 2.60 21.73
CA GLU A 307 2.76 1.34 22.12
C GLU A 307 2.08 1.48 23.49
N ALA A 308 2.73 2.10 24.45
CA ALA A 308 2.16 2.37 25.79
C ALA A 308 0.96 3.34 25.75
N ALA A 309 0.85 4.20 24.74
CA ALA A 309 -0.29 5.09 24.57
C ALA A 309 -1.60 4.36 24.25
N CYS A 310 -1.54 3.09 23.82
CA CYS A 310 -2.71 2.26 23.57
C CYS A 310 -3.34 1.66 24.84
N LYS A 311 -2.70 1.79 26.00
CA LYS A 311 -3.14 1.19 27.27
C LYS A 311 -4.60 1.47 27.66
N PRO A 312 -5.16 2.69 27.52
CA PRO A 312 -6.57 2.94 27.83
C PRO A 312 -7.52 2.05 27.03
N ALA A 313 -7.23 1.79 25.75
CA ALA A 313 -8.04 0.89 24.92
C ALA A 313 -7.94 -0.57 25.40
N GLU A 314 -6.74 -1.04 25.78
CA GLU A 314 -6.54 -2.39 26.33
C GLU A 314 -7.30 -2.59 27.64
N GLU A 315 -7.24 -1.61 28.56
CA GLU A 315 -7.93 -1.62 29.84
C GLU A 315 -9.46 -1.62 29.69
N ALA A 316 -9.97 -1.02 28.60
CA ALA A 316 -11.38 -1.07 28.22
C ALA A 316 -11.80 -2.38 27.53
N GLY A 317 -10.89 -3.35 27.39
CA GLY A 317 -11.16 -4.65 26.78
C GLY A 317 -11.07 -4.68 25.24
N ILE A 318 -10.65 -3.61 24.60
CA ILE A 318 -10.41 -3.57 23.16
C ILE A 318 -9.14 -4.38 22.85
N ARG A 319 -9.20 -5.28 21.87
CA ARG A 319 -8.02 -6.01 21.42
C ARG A 319 -7.08 -5.06 20.67
N VAL A 320 -5.88 -4.83 21.21
CA VAL A 320 -4.88 -3.95 20.58
C VAL A 320 -3.81 -4.78 19.88
N VAL A 321 -3.45 -4.36 18.66
CA VAL A 321 -2.34 -4.92 17.87
C VAL A 321 -1.43 -3.76 17.44
N ASN A 322 -0.18 -3.76 17.91
CA ASN A 322 0.82 -2.77 17.55
C ASN A 322 1.69 -3.30 16.41
N LEU A 323 1.51 -2.78 15.21
CA LEU A 323 2.22 -3.23 14.02
C LEU A 323 3.59 -2.55 13.91
N ARG A 324 4.65 -3.27 14.27
CA ARG A 324 6.06 -2.83 14.13
C ARG A 324 6.46 -2.98 12.66
N ILE A 325 6.14 -1.96 11.86
CA ILE A 325 6.34 -1.97 10.42
C ILE A 325 7.81 -1.74 10.10
N GLY A 326 8.37 -2.60 9.22
CA GLY A 326 9.71 -2.46 8.67
C GLY A 326 9.82 -1.42 7.56
N LEU A 327 10.85 -1.55 6.74
CA LEU A 327 11.07 -0.68 5.58
C LEU A 327 10.02 -0.98 4.50
N ALA A 328 8.90 -0.25 4.53
CA ALA A 328 7.81 -0.43 3.58
C ALA A 328 8.23 0.03 2.17
N LEU A 329 8.15 -0.88 1.20
CA LEU A 329 8.59 -0.66 -0.17
C LEU A 329 7.42 -0.27 -1.07
N SER A 330 7.49 0.93 -1.64
CA SER A 330 6.61 1.40 -2.70
C SER A 330 7.36 2.41 -3.57
N PRO A 331 7.23 2.37 -4.90
CA PRO A 331 7.80 3.41 -5.76
C PRO A 331 7.03 4.74 -5.69
N GLN A 332 5.85 4.75 -5.08
CA GLN A 332 4.98 5.93 -4.92
C GLN A 332 5.31 6.74 -3.66
N GLY A 333 6.10 6.19 -2.73
CA GLY A 333 6.44 6.86 -1.48
C GLY A 333 7.49 6.12 -0.65
N GLY A 334 7.91 6.74 0.45
CA GLY A 334 8.85 6.15 1.40
C GLY A 334 10.27 5.97 0.85
N ALA A 335 11.01 5.04 1.44
CA ALA A 335 12.43 4.86 1.17
C ALA A 335 12.73 4.42 -0.27
N LEU A 336 11.94 3.50 -0.84
CA LEU A 336 12.20 3.04 -2.20
C LEU A 336 12.10 4.18 -3.21
N GLN A 337 11.10 5.07 -3.07
CA GLN A 337 10.97 6.25 -3.95
C GLN A 337 12.23 7.11 -3.94
N GLN A 338 12.83 7.34 -2.76
CA GLN A 338 14.07 8.13 -2.61
C GLN A 338 15.28 7.44 -3.26
N LEU A 339 15.34 6.11 -3.18
CA LEU A 339 16.44 5.32 -3.75
C LEU A 339 16.32 5.16 -5.28
N LEU A 340 15.12 5.32 -5.86
CA LEU A 340 14.91 5.04 -7.29
C LEU A 340 15.65 5.99 -8.22
N LEU A 341 15.73 7.28 -7.91
CA LEU A 341 16.40 8.24 -8.80
C LEU A 341 17.91 7.97 -8.88
N PRO A 342 18.68 7.86 -7.77
CA PRO A 342 20.07 7.46 -7.83
C PRO A 342 20.28 6.12 -8.52
N ALA A 343 19.42 5.13 -8.25
CA ALA A 343 19.52 3.82 -8.84
C ALA A 343 19.30 3.83 -10.36
N LYS A 344 18.31 4.57 -10.88
CA LYS A 344 18.06 4.76 -12.31
C LYS A 344 19.22 5.45 -13.04
N LEU A 345 19.92 6.37 -12.35
CA LEU A 345 21.10 7.08 -12.86
C LEU A 345 22.38 6.23 -12.78
N GLY A 346 22.37 5.06 -12.12
CA GLY A 346 23.53 4.21 -11.96
C GLY A 346 24.53 4.70 -10.91
N VAL A 347 24.12 5.64 -10.05
CA VAL A 347 24.92 6.18 -8.95
C VAL A 347 24.47 5.60 -7.59
N ASN A 348 23.96 4.38 -7.61
CA ASN A 348 23.51 3.62 -6.45
C ASN A 348 24.59 2.72 -5.90
N GLY A 349 24.55 2.42 -4.60
CA GLY A 349 25.43 1.48 -3.94
C GLY A 349 25.09 1.33 -2.45
N PRO A 350 25.93 0.60 -1.70
CA PRO A 350 25.68 0.41 -0.28
C PRO A 350 25.80 1.73 0.50
N VAL A 351 25.00 1.85 1.53
CA VAL A 351 25.16 2.90 2.53
C VAL A 351 26.27 2.46 3.48
N SER A 352 27.32 3.29 3.65
CA SER A 352 28.49 2.98 4.46
C SER A 352 29.14 1.63 4.03
N HIS A 353 29.35 0.72 4.97
CA HIS A 353 29.91 -0.63 4.71
C HIS A 353 28.89 -1.61 4.11
N GLY A 354 27.59 -1.27 4.12
CA GLY A 354 26.52 -2.10 3.52
C GLY A 354 26.21 -3.41 4.24
N LYS A 355 26.77 -3.67 5.43
CA LYS A 355 26.56 -4.90 6.19
C LYS A 355 25.36 -4.84 7.13
N GLN A 356 24.86 -3.63 7.43
CA GLN A 356 23.70 -3.45 8.29
C GLN A 356 22.45 -4.08 7.67
N TRP A 357 21.64 -4.75 8.48
CA TRP A 357 20.42 -5.40 8.09
C TRP A 357 19.29 -4.40 7.86
N TRP A 358 18.59 -4.57 6.77
CA TRP A 358 17.39 -3.85 6.41
C TRP A 358 16.21 -4.82 6.33
N SER A 359 15.35 -4.79 7.34
CA SER A 359 14.12 -5.58 7.37
C SER A 359 13.04 -4.83 6.60
N TRP A 360 12.85 -5.26 5.37
CA TRP A 360 11.92 -4.68 4.41
C TRP A 360 10.57 -5.39 4.42
N VAL A 361 9.54 -4.77 3.85
CA VAL A 361 8.24 -5.35 3.58
C VAL A 361 7.62 -4.69 2.34
N ALA A 362 6.89 -5.44 1.51
CA ALA A 362 6.10 -4.84 0.43
C ALA A 362 4.92 -4.05 1.01
N LEU A 363 4.54 -2.92 0.40
CA LEU A 363 3.36 -2.17 0.83
C LEU A 363 2.11 -3.06 0.83
N ASP A 364 1.96 -3.93 -0.16
CA ASP A 364 0.84 -4.88 -0.24
C ASP A 364 0.81 -5.88 0.93
N ASP A 365 1.98 -6.29 1.45
CA ASP A 365 2.06 -7.12 2.66
C ASP A 365 1.77 -6.34 3.94
N VAL A 366 2.07 -5.03 3.98
CA VAL A 366 1.60 -4.17 5.09
C VAL A 366 0.07 -4.12 5.12
N ILE A 367 -0.57 -3.92 3.96
CA ILE A 367 -2.03 -3.91 3.83
C ILE A 367 -2.62 -5.26 4.24
N GLY A 368 -2.02 -6.35 3.75
CA GLY A 368 -2.42 -7.71 4.11
C GLY A 368 -2.29 -7.99 5.61
N ALA A 369 -1.20 -7.56 6.24
CA ALA A 369 -0.98 -7.72 7.67
C ALA A 369 -1.99 -6.93 8.52
N ILE A 370 -2.36 -5.70 8.11
CA ILE A 370 -3.43 -4.92 8.75
C ILE A 370 -4.75 -5.70 8.68
N TYR A 371 -5.12 -6.16 7.48
CA TYR A 371 -6.36 -6.90 7.26
C TYR A 371 -6.39 -8.22 8.06
N HIS A 372 -5.30 -8.99 8.00
CA HIS A 372 -5.14 -10.22 8.75
C HIS A 372 -5.24 -9.98 10.27
N ALA A 373 -4.62 -8.91 10.78
CA ALA A 373 -4.70 -8.56 12.21
C ALA A 373 -6.13 -8.18 12.64
N ILE A 374 -6.91 -7.52 11.77
CA ILE A 374 -8.33 -7.24 12.05
C ILE A 374 -9.10 -8.56 12.20
N LYS A 375 -8.94 -9.47 11.24
CA LYS A 375 -9.71 -10.72 11.11
C LYS A 375 -9.21 -11.88 11.99
N THR A 376 -8.04 -11.76 12.62
CA THR A 376 -7.43 -12.83 13.45
C THR A 376 -7.52 -12.50 14.94
N PRO A 377 -8.51 -13.05 15.69
CA PRO A 377 -8.75 -12.67 17.10
C PRO A 377 -7.60 -13.03 18.05
N THR A 378 -6.75 -13.98 17.68
CA THR A 378 -5.60 -14.42 18.49
C THR A 378 -4.42 -13.47 18.44
N LEU A 379 -4.30 -12.62 17.41
CA LEU A 379 -3.24 -11.63 17.33
C LEU A 379 -3.50 -10.46 18.27
N ARG A 380 -2.50 -10.17 19.13
CA ARG A 380 -2.52 -9.06 20.09
C ARG A 380 -1.13 -8.60 20.46
N GLY A 381 -1.03 -7.36 20.99
CA GLY A 381 0.23 -6.73 21.36
C GLY A 381 1.13 -6.45 20.16
N PRO A 382 2.46 -6.45 20.33
CA PRO A 382 3.41 -6.18 19.25
C PRO A 382 3.40 -7.29 18.20
N VAL A 383 3.44 -6.89 16.93
CA VAL A 383 3.50 -7.78 15.75
C VAL A 383 4.47 -7.17 14.75
N ASN A 384 5.52 -7.89 14.40
CA ASN A 384 6.51 -7.46 13.40
C ASN A 384 5.95 -7.62 11.99
N VAL A 385 5.91 -6.52 11.23
CA VAL A 385 5.46 -6.49 9.84
C VAL A 385 6.66 -6.28 8.94
N VAL A 386 7.37 -7.35 8.68
CA VAL A 386 8.57 -7.44 7.81
C VAL A 386 8.47 -8.67 6.95
N ALA A 387 9.10 -8.66 5.77
CA ALA A 387 9.24 -9.88 4.96
C ALA A 387 10.09 -10.92 5.70
N PRO A 388 9.82 -12.23 5.49
CA PRO A 388 10.57 -13.30 6.18
C PRO A 388 12.08 -13.27 5.92
N ASN A 389 12.48 -12.80 4.74
CA ASN A 389 13.88 -12.77 4.31
C ASN A 389 14.41 -11.33 4.31
N SER A 390 14.87 -10.87 5.48
CA SER A 390 15.62 -9.63 5.59
C SER A 390 16.92 -9.68 4.78
N VAL A 391 17.41 -8.54 4.32
CA VAL A 391 18.66 -8.45 3.54
C VAL A 391 19.59 -7.40 4.13
N THR A 392 20.90 -7.50 3.82
CA THR A 392 21.80 -6.39 4.15
C THR A 392 21.57 -5.22 3.19
N CYS A 393 21.92 -4.02 3.63
CA CYS A 393 21.86 -2.79 2.80
C CYS A 393 22.62 -2.98 1.47
N GLY A 394 23.79 -3.61 1.52
CA GLY A 394 24.58 -3.90 0.32
C GLY A 394 23.90 -4.89 -0.61
N GLN A 395 23.20 -5.90 -0.08
CA GLN A 395 22.40 -6.81 -0.89
C GLN A 395 21.20 -6.08 -1.50
N PHE A 396 20.50 -5.24 -0.73
CA PHE A 396 19.39 -4.41 -1.23
C PHE A 396 19.85 -3.56 -2.43
N ALA A 397 20.98 -2.85 -2.31
CA ALA A 397 21.51 -2.02 -3.38
C ALA A 397 21.83 -2.84 -4.65
N ARG A 398 22.46 -4.01 -4.50
CA ARG A 398 22.75 -4.91 -5.63
C ARG A 398 21.49 -5.43 -6.31
N ASP A 399 20.48 -5.85 -5.55
CA ASP A 399 19.24 -6.39 -6.09
C ASP A 399 18.43 -5.31 -6.81
N LEU A 400 18.35 -4.09 -6.26
CA LEU A 400 17.74 -2.95 -6.93
C LEU A 400 18.48 -2.61 -8.24
N GLY A 401 19.80 -2.58 -8.22
CA GLY A 401 20.62 -2.35 -9.41
C GLY A 401 20.39 -3.43 -10.47
N ARG A 402 20.36 -4.72 -10.08
CA ARG A 402 20.08 -5.85 -10.97
C ARG A 402 18.71 -5.73 -11.63
N VAL A 403 17.66 -5.42 -10.87
CA VAL A 403 16.29 -5.25 -11.38
C VAL A 403 16.19 -4.08 -12.34
N LEU A 404 16.89 -2.98 -12.07
CA LEU A 404 16.91 -1.80 -12.93
C LEU A 404 17.90 -1.90 -14.11
N HIS A 405 18.72 -2.96 -14.18
CA HIS A 405 19.83 -3.08 -15.12
C HIS A 405 20.81 -1.89 -15.01
N ARG A 406 21.18 -1.53 -13.78
CA ARG A 406 22.09 -0.43 -13.45
C ARG A 406 23.17 -0.89 -12.47
N PRO A 407 24.39 -0.31 -12.54
CA PRO A 407 25.43 -0.57 -11.57
C PRO A 407 24.99 -0.13 -10.16
N ALA A 408 25.52 -0.80 -9.12
CA ALA A 408 25.20 -0.55 -7.73
C ALA A 408 26.44 -0.69 -6.83
N PHE A 409 27.53 0.00 -7.18
CA PHE A 409 28.82 -0.13 -6.50
C PHE A 409 29.34 1.19 -5.91
N ILE A 410 28.62 2.30 -6.08
CA ILE A 410 29.05 3.61 -5.56
C ILE A 410 28.54 3.76 -4.12
N PRO A 411 29.41 3.65 -3.09
CA PRO A 411 28.95 3.74 -1.71
C PRO A 411 28.58 5.17 -1.32
N ALA A 412 27.58 5.29 -0.43
CA ALA A 412 27.27 6.54 0.24
C ALA A 412 27.99 6.58 1.60
N PRO A 413 29.09 7.36 1.77
CA PRO A 413 29.91 7.37 2.98
C PRO A 413 29.14 7.87 4.20
N ALA A 414 29.24 7.18 5.35
CA ALA A 414 28.57 7.54 6.58
C ALA A 414 28.85 9.00 7.05
N PRO A 415 30.08 9.55 6.97
CA PRO A 415 30.34 10.93 7.35
C PRO A 415 29.54 11.96 6.54
N ILE A 416 29.37 11.71 5.23
CA ILE A 416 28.57 12.58 4.35
C ILE A 416 27.09 12.52 4.73
N LEU A 417 26.58 11.31 5.01
CA LEU A 417 25.19 11.13 5.42
C LEU A 417 24.92 11.79 6.78
N ARG A 418 25.84 11.66 7.75
CA ARG A 418 25.73 12.34 9.06
C ARG A 418 25.76 13.86 8.92
N LEU A 419 26.61 14.40 8.03
CA LEU A 419 26.65 15.82 7.75
C LEU A 419 25.33 16.33 7.17
N ALA A 420 24.74 15.58 6.24
CA ALA A 420 23.50 15.93 5.54
C ALA A 420 22.25 15.77 6.43
N LEU A 421 22.14 14.62 7.12
CA LEU A 421 20.93 14.19 7.81
C LEU A 421 21.03 14.28 9.35
N GLY A 422 22.22 14.47 9.91
CA GLY A 422 22.44 14.45 11.36
C GLY A 422 22.13 13.09 11.97
N GLU A 423 21.51 13.08 13.13
CA GLU A 423 21.09 11.88 13.88
C GLU A 423 20.20 10.92 13.06
N MET A 424 19.40 11.45 12.10
CA MET A 424 18.59 10.61 11.20
C MET A 424 19.45 9.63 10.41
N ALA A 425 20.68 9.97 10.05
CA ALA A 425 21.55 9.06 9.31
C ALA A 425 21.82 7.78 10.11
N ASP A 426 22.15 7.93 11.39
CA ASP A 426 22.42 6.81 12.28
C ASP A 426 21.15 5.98 12.54
N ALA A 427 20.04 6.62 12.85
CA ALA A 427 18.80 5.96 13.23
C ALA A 427 18.05 5.28 12.09
N LEU A 428 18.12 5.80 10.84
CA LEU A 428 17.31 5.32 9.71
C LEU A 428 18.12 4.58 8.64
N LEU A 429 19.42 4.87 8.48
CA LEU A 429 20.20 4.33 7.36
C LEU A 429 21.37 3.45 7.82
N LEU A 430 21.99 3.79 8.95
CA LEU A 430 23.19 3.11 9.45
C LEU A 430 22.88 2.05 10.50
N ALA A 431 21.74 2.15 11.20
CA ALA A 431 21.28 1.14 12.15
C ALA A 431 21.04 -0.21 11.47
N SER A 432 21.39 -1.26 12.19
CA SER A 432 21.21 -2.65 11.78
C SER A 432 20.05 -3.26 12.58
N THR A 433 19.00 -3.69 11.89
CA THR A 433 17.79 -4.19 12.52
C THR A 433 17.32 -5.45 11.78
N HIS A 434 17.78 -6.64 12.22
CA HIS A 434 17.47 -7.93 11.63
C HIS A 434 16.22 -8.53 12.28
N VAL A 435 15.04 -8.14 11.80
CA VAL A 435 13.75 -8.50 12.39
C VAL A 435 13.11 -9.65 11.63
N VAL A 436 12.44 -10.55 12.37
CA VAL A 436 11.64 -11.66 11.83
C VAL A 436 10.16 -11.48 12.18
N PRO A 437 9.22 -11.90 11.30
CA PRO A 437 7.77 -11.73 11.49
C PRO A 437 7.17 -12.92 12.23
N GLY A 438 7.65 -13.22 13.47
CA GLY A 438 7.32 -14.44 14.20
C GLY A 438 5.83 -14.65 14.40
N LYS A 439 5.10 -13.66 14.90
CA LYS A 439 3.65 -13.75 15.15
C LYS A 439 2.82 -13.82 13.87
N LEU A 440 3.18 -13.10 12.82
CA LEU A 440 2.47 -13.20 11.54
C LEU A 440 2.59 -14.62 10.95
N GLN A 441 3.80 -15.19 10.94
CA GLN A 441 3.99 -16.56 10.46
C GLN A 441 3.23 -17.59 11.31
N ALA A 442 3.31 -17.47 12.64
CA ALA A 442 2.63 -18.35 13.57
C ALA A 442 1.09 -18.26 13.46
N SER A 443 0.55 -17.10 13.08
CA SER A 443 -0.89 -16.90 12.86
C SER A 443 -1.39 -17.35 11.47
N GLY A 444 -0.51 -17.87 10.61
CA GLY A 444 -0.86 -18.37 9.28
C GLY A 444 -0.92 -17.29 8.20
N TYR A 445 -0.37 -16.09 8.46
CA TYR A 445 -0.28 -15.05 7.43
C TYR A 445 0.59 -15.52 6.26
N ARG A 446 0.10 -15.35 5.03
CA ARG A 446 0.81 -15.69 3.81
C ARG A 446 1.36 -14.43 3.15
N PHE A 447 2.68 -14.28 3.14
CA PHE A 447 3.34 -13.15 2.49
C PHE A 447 3.18 -13.24 0.97
N ARG A 448 2.84 -12.11 0.33
CA ARG A 448 2.84 -11.98 -1.14
C ARG A 448 4.26 -11.98 -1.69
N PHE A 449 5.19 -11.43 -0.91
CA PHE A 449 6.60 -11.29 -1.28
C PHE A 449 7.53 -11.67 -0.13
N GLU A 450 8.16 -12.81 -0.26
CA GLU A 450 9.21 -13.28 0.65
C GLU A 450 10.63 -12.93 0.14
N ASP A 451 10.77 -12.78 -1.20
CA ASP A 451 12.04 -12.46 -1.89
C ASP A 451 12.04 -11.03 -2.40
N LEU A 452 13.10 -10.27 -2.05
CA LEU A 452 13.26 -8.87 -2.41
C LEU A 452 13.29 -8.64 -3.92
N THR A 453 13.97 -9.50 -4.68
CA THR A 453 14.10 -9.33 -6.14
C THR A 453 12.73 -9.48 -6.81
N THR A 454 11.94 -10.45 -6.38
CA THR A 454 10.58 -10.68 -6.87
C THR A 454 9.67 -9.48 -6.52
N CYS A 455 9.77 -8.96 -5.30
CA CYS A 455 9.05 -7.76 -4.88
C CYS A 455 9.43 -6.55 -5.75
N LEU A 456 10.72 -6.28 -5.91
CA LEU A 456 11.20 -5.15 -6.71
C LEU A 456 10.79 -5.26 -8.18
N ARG A 457 10.81 -6.47 -8.77
CA ARG A 457 10.31 -6.68 -10.14
C ARG A 457 8.84 -6.32 -10.25
N HIS A 458 8.02 -6.79 -9.31
CA HIS A 458 6.60 -6.46 -9.27
C HIS A 458 6.36 -4.96 -9.14
N LEU A 459 7.04 -4.30 -8.20
CA LEU A 459 6.87 -2.87 -7.93
C LEU A 459 7.39 -1.97 -9.05
N LEU A 460 8.32 -2.44 -9.88
CA LEU A 460 8.99 -1.65 -10.91
C LEU A 460 8.65 -2.09 -12.35
N GLY A 461 7.77 -3.06 -12.53
CA GLY A 461 7.34 -3.57 -13.84
C GLY A 461 8.47 -4.21 -14.64
N LYS A 462 9.29 -5.05 -14.01
CA LYS A 462 10.51 -5.65 -14.58
C LYS A 462 10.45 -7.17 -14.61
#